data_75ade6ea1fd4e552ad6610a54ca05323
#
_entry.id   75ade6ea1fd4e552ad6610a54ca05323
#
_cell.length_a   1.000
_cell.length_b   1.000
_cell.length_c   1.000
_cell.angle_alpha   90.00
_cell.angle_beta   90.00
_cell.angle_gamma   90.00
#
_symmetry.space_group_name_H-M   'P 1'
#
loop_
_entity.id
_entity.type
_entity.pdbx_description
1 polymer ?
#
loop_
_entity_poly.entity_id
_entity_poly.type
_entity_poly.pdbx_seq_one_letter_code
_entity_poly.pdbx_strand_id
1 'polypeptide(L)'
;MEPLTPEELRVVACLVEKQFTTPDSYPLTENAVVAACNQLSNRNPVVAYDNNTVRVTLTALRQRGFARVVHTPGARVPKHRQILEDALGLSRAEVSLLAVLALRGPQTVGELRTRTERMHDFASLSEVEEALEGLAARDEPLVARLERQPGQKEARYAQLLAGPVDDAAPAEDRPDRAERAESWVPASPSRPDRVAALEQRVESLEAELAILRAEHQELREELGLGGASPAPATLEE
;
A
#
# COMPACT_ATOMS: atom_id res chain seq x y z
N MET A 1 -5.67 -22.21 7.33
CA MET A 1 -6.23 -20.80 7.33
C MET A 1 -6.97 -20.54 6.03
N GLU A 2 -8.12 -19.85 6.02
CA GLU A 2 -8.78 -19.42 4.79
C GLU A 2 -7.85 -18.45 4.01
N PRO A 3 -7.66 -18.63 2.69
CA PRO A 3 -6.82 -17.74 1.91
C PRO A 3 -7.28 -16.28 1.95
N LEU A 4 -6.33 -15.34 1.91
CA LEU A 4 -6.62 -13.92 1.77
C LEU A 4 -7.02 -13.59 0.32
N THR A 5 -7.99 -12.70 0.16
CA THR A 5 -8.25 -12.13 -1.17
C THR A 5 -7.08 -11.26 -1.64
N PRO A 6 -6.94 -10.98 -2.93
CA PRO A 6 -5.89 -10.07 -3.43
C PRO A 6 -5.91 -8.70 -2.75
N GLU A 7 -7.10 -8.16 -2.46
CA GLU A 7 -7.29 -6.89 -1.77
C GLU A 7 -6.84 -6.98 -0.30
N GLU A 8 -7.23 -8.06 0.41
CA GLU A 8 -6.82 -8.30 1.79
C GLU A 8 -5.31 -8.44 1.90
N LEU A 9 -4.71 -9.23 1.01
CA LEU A 9 -3.26 -9.40 0.96
C LEU A 9 -2.54 -8.07 0.73
N ARG A 10 -3.01 -7.26 -0.23
CA ARG A 10 -2.46 -5.95 -0.55
C ARG A 10 -2.54 -5.00 0.64
N VAL A 11 -3.71 -4.89 1.26
CA VAL A 11 -3.94 -3.96 2.38
C VAL A 11 -3.11 -4.35 3.60
N VAL A 12 -3.09 -5.63 3.99
CA VAL A 12 -2.33 -6.06 5.17
C VAL A 12 -0.82 -5.90 4.94
N ALA A 13 -0.33 -6.24 3.75
CA ALA A 13 1.10 -6.07 3.41
C ALA A 13 1.52 -4.59 3.38
N CYS A 14 0.65 -3.69 2.91
CA CYS A 14 0.90 -2.24 3.00
C CYS A 14 0.94 -1.77 4.47
N LEU A 15 0.07 -2.27 5.32
CA LEU A 15 0.10 -1.93 6.75
C LEU A 15 1.41 -2.40 7.41
N VAL A 16 1.90 -3.60 7.08
CA VAL A 16 3.20 -4.11 7.55
C VAL A 16 4.35 -3.22 7.05
N GLU A 17 4.40 -2.97 5.73
CA GLU A 17 5.45 -2.13 5.15
C GLU A 17 5.51 -0.76 5.84
N LYS A 18 4.37 -0.08 5.99
CA LYS A 18 4.32 1.28 6.57
C LYS A 18 4.61 1.32 8.06
N GLN A 19 4.33 0.26 8.81
CA GLN A 19 4.72 0.14 10.22
C GLN A 19 6.22 0.32 10.40
N PHE A 20 7.02 -0.26 9.50
CA PHE A 20 8.48 -0.26 9.63
C PHE A 20 9.16 0.85 8.84
N THR A 21 8.61 1.24 7.68
CA THR A 21 9.26 2.23 6.81
C THR A 21 8.85 3.67 7.10
N THR A 22 7.68 3.90 7.71
CA THR A 22 7.15 5.23 8.06
C THR A 22 6.49 5.22 9.44
N PRO A 23 7.22 4.88 10.54
CA PRO A 23 6.64 4.69 11.88
C PRO A 23 5.98 5.96 12.43
N ASP A 24 6.48 7.15 12.11
CA ASP A 24 5.92 8.42 12.56
C ASP A 24 4.50 8.68 12.03
N SER A 25 4.19 8.12 10.87
CA SER A 25 2.87 8.22 10.24
C SER A 25 1.96 7.04 10.56
N TYR A 26 2.47 6.02 11.25
CA TYR A 26 1.73 4.82 11.61
C TYR A 26 1.10 4.94 13.02
N PRO A 27 -0.08 4.42 13.28
CA PRO A 27 -1.05 3.71 12.41
C PRO A 27 -1.66 4.61 11.32
N LEU A 28 -2.15 3.98 10.21
CA LEU A 28 -2.61 4.68 9.03
C LEU A 28 -4.11 5.03 9.07
N THR A 29 -4.47 6.19 8.54
CA THR A 29 -5.87 6.49 8.18
C THR A 29 -6.29 5.70 6.94
N GLU A 30 -7.61 5.56 6.68
CA GLU A 30 -8.13 4.89 5.48
C GLU A 30 -7.54 5.47 4.19
N ASN A 31 -7.51 6.80 4.05
CA ASN A 31 -6.92 7.47 2.88
C ASN A 31 -5.41 7.17 2.74
N ALA A 32 -4.67 7.07 3.84
CA ALA A 32 -3.26 6.71 3.80
C ALA A 32 -3.07 5.24 3.37
N VAL A 33 -3.99 4.33 3.73
CA VAL A 33 -3.99 2.94 3.24
C VAL A 33 -4.27 2.90 1.74
N VAL A 34 -5.27 3.66 1.25
CA VAL A 34 -5.54 3.79 -0.20
C VAL A 34 -4.29 4.25 -0.95
N ALA A 35 -3.65 5.32 -0.48
CA ALA A 35 -2.42 5.83 -1.08
C ALA A 35 -1.28 4.80 -1.06
N ALA A 36 -1.13 4.03 0.03
CA ALA A 36 -0.12 2.98 0.15
C ALA A 36 -0.38 1.80 -0.80
N CYS A 37 -1.64 1.39 -1.01
CA CYS A 37 -2.01 0.32 -1.94
C CYS A 37 -1.74 0.70 -3.40
N ASN A 38 -2.03 1.95 -3.76
CA ASN A 38 -1.98 2.46 -5.13
C ASN A 38 -0.62 3.05 -5.53
N GLN A 39 0.44 2.83 -4.75
CA GLN A 39 1.79 3.25 -5.12
C GLN A 39 2.21 2.65 -6.46
N LEU A 40 2.88 3.44 -7.31
CA LEU A 40 3.35 3.00 -8.62
C LEU A 40 4.67 2.20 -8.53
N SER A 41 5.41 2.37 -7.43
CA SER A 41 6.66 1.64 -7.16
C SER A 41 6.47 0.61 -6.05
N ASN A 42 7.29 -0.43 -6.08
CA ASN A 42 7.29 -1.50 -5.07
C ASN A 42 5.95 -2.26 -4.98
N ARG A 43 5.21 -2.33 -6.09
CA ARG A 43 3.91 -3.01 -6.22
C ARG A 43 3.86 -3.82 -7.51
N ASN A 44 3.53 -5.10 -7.40
CA ASN A 44 3.25 -5.96 -8.53
C ASN A 44 2.04 -6.87 -8.19
N PRO A 45 0.92 -6.72 -8.89
CA PRO A 45 0.60 -5.70 -9.88
C PRO A 45 0.39 -4.30 -9.26
N VAL A 46 0.48 -3.25 -10.06
CA VAL A 46 0.00 -1.91 -9.68
C VAL A 46 -1.53 -1.93 -9.72
N VAL A 47 -2.17 -1.38 -8.68
CA VAL A 47 -3.63 -1.35 -8.54
C VAL A 47 -4.14 0.08 -8.36
N ALA A 48 -5.45 0.27 -8.54
CA ALA A 48 -6.14 1.55 -8.33
C ALA A 48 -7.39 1.31 -7.47
N TYR A 49 -7.18 1.01 -6.18
CA TYR A 49 -8.27 0.80 -5.23
C TYR A 49 -8.88 2.14 -4.82
N ASP A 50 -10.20 2.18 -4.74
CA ASP A 50 -10.95 3.30 -4.19
C ASP A 50 -11.10 3.19 -2.65
N ASN A 51 -11.65 4.23 -2.04
CA ASN A 51 -11.89 4.26 -0.59
C ASN A 51 -12.87 3.16 -0.15
N ASN A 52 -13.88 2.84 -0.95
CA ASN A 52 -14.85 1.82 -0.62
C ASN A 52 -14.23 0.43 -0.56
N THR A 53 -13.43 0.08 -1.57
CA THR A 53 -12.68 -1.18 -1.62
C THR A 53 -11.80 -1.33 -0.38
N VAL A 54 -11.00 -0.32 -0.05
CA VAL A 54 -10.10 -0.37 1.11
C VAL A 54 -10.87 -0.46 2.42
N ARG A 55 -11.98 0.27 2.58
CA ARG A 55 -12.82 0.23 3.78
C ARG A 55 -13.44 -1.14 4.02
N VAL A 56 -14.00 -1.76 2.96
CA VAL A 56 -14.57 -3.12 3.04
C VAL A 56 -13.48 -4.12 3.40
N THR A 57 -12.32 -4.03 2.76
CA THR A 57 -11.17 -4.91 3.01
C THR A 57 -10.62 -4.76 4.44
N LEU A 58 -10.49 -3.54 4.95
CA LEU A 58 -10.08 -3.30 6.34
C LEU A 58 -11.08 -3.88 7.34
N THR A 59 -12.37 -3.88 7.00
CA THR A 59 -13.41 -4.49 7.84
C THR A 59 -13.27 -6.01 7.85
N ALA A 60 -13.07 -6.64 6.68
CA ALA A 60 -12.83 -8.07 6.56
C ALA A 60 -11.54 -8.50 7.32
N LEU A 61 -10.43 -7.78 7.14
CA LEU A 61 -9.18 -8.05 7.86
C LEU A 61 -9.34 -7.95 9.39
N ARG A 62 -10.18 -7.02 9.88
CA ARG A 62 -10.48 -6.92 11.31
C ARG A 62 -11.27 -8.13 11.81
N GLN A 63 -12.27 -8.58 11.06
CA GLN A 63 -13.06 -9.76 11.39
C GLN A 63 -12.20 -11.02 11.45
N ARG A 64 -11.22 -11.11 10.57
CA ARG A 64 -10.23 -12.21 10.50
C ARG A 64 -9.11 -12.09 11.54
N GLY A 65 -9.02 -10.99 12.29
CA GLY A 65 -8.00 -10.79 13.31
C GLY A 65 -6.62 -10.41 12.75
N PHE A 66 -6.53 -9.84 11.55
CA PHE A 66 -5.26 -9.42 10.92
C PHE A 66 -5.04 -7.91 10.96
N ALA A 67 -6.08 -7.14 11.26
CA ALA A 67 -5.98 -5.71 11.46
C ALA A 67 -6.78 -5.25 12.68
N ARG A 68 -6.43 -4.08 13.22
CA ARG A 68 -7.14 -3.46 14.35
C ARG A 68 -7.30 -1.96 14.12
N VAL A 69 -8.44 -1.42 14.57
CA VAL A 69 -8.64 0.04 14.66
C VAL A 69 -7.98 0.55 15.93
N VAL A 70 -7.29 1.68 15.80
CA VAL A 70 -6.71 2.44 16.92
C VAL A 70 -7.38 3.81 16.99
N HIS A 71 -7.97 4.09 18.14
CA HIS A 71 -8.52 5.41 18.44
C HIS A 71 -7.48 6.20 19.23
N THR A 72 -6.92 7.24 18.62
CA THR A 72 -6.00 8.15 19.32
C THR A 72 -6.81 9.28 19.93
N PRO A 73 -6.68 9.57 21.24
CA PRO A 73 -7.35 10.70 21.87
C PRO A 73 -7.10 11.99 21.09
N GLY A 74 -8.17 12.72 20.76
CA GLY A 74 -8.09 13.95 19.96
C GLY A 74 -8.02 13.75 18.44
N ALA A 75 -7.84 12.54 17.93
CA ALA A 75 -7.92 12.27 16.50
C ALA A 75 -9.38 12.18 16.03
N ARG A 76 -9.68 12.91 14.94
CA ARG A 76 -11.03 12.95 14.34
C ARG A 76 -11.33 11.71 13.48
N VAL A 77 -10.30 10.96 13.08
CA VAL A 77 -10.41 9.86 12.12
C VAL A 77 -9.78 8.61 12.72
N PRO A 78 -10.45 7.43 12.62
CA PRO A 78 -9.88 6.17 13.05
C PRO A 78 -8.62 5.83 12.24
N LYS A 79 -7.66 5.19 12.91
CA LYS A 79 -6.43 4.69 12.29
C LYS A 79 -6.41 3.17 12.34
N HIS A 80 -5.70 2.56 11.41
CA HIS A 80 -5.62 1.12 11.26
C HIS A 80 -4.18 0.64 11.42
N ARG A 81 -4.01 -0.47 12.17
CA ARG A 81 -2.74 -1.18 12.30
C ARG A 81 -2.90 -2.65 11.95
N GLN A 82 -1.84 -3.27 11.45
CA GLN A 82 -1.76 -4.71 11.33
C GLN A 82 -1.53 -5.37 12.70
N ILE A 83 -1.96 -6.61 12.85
CA ILE A 83 -1.67 -7.50 13.98
C ILE A 83 -1.28 -8.91 13.49
N LEU A 84 -0.70 -8.99 12.30
CA LEU A 84 -0.32 -10.24 11.65
C LEU A 84 0.79 -10.97 12.42
N GLU A 85 1.73 -10.20 13.01
CA GLU A 85 2.79 -10.72 13.88
C GLU A 85 2.19 -11.47 15.07
N ASP A 86 1.24 -10.86 15.78
CA ASP A 86 0.57 -11.47 16.94
C ASP A 86 -0.32 -12.65 16.51
N ALA A 87 -1.08 -12.47 15.42
CA ALA A 87 -2.08 -13.44 14.96
C ALA A 87 -1.46 -14.75 14.45
N LEU A 88 -0.30 -14.68 13.82
CA LEU A 88 0.40 -15.82 13.23
C LEU A 88 1.67 -16.22 14.00
N GLY A 89 2.00 -15.52 15.08
CA GLY A 89 3.22 -15.77 15.86
C GLY A 89 4.48 -15.58 15.01
N LEU A 90 4.57 -14.44 14.30
CA LEU A 90 5.68 -14.14 13.39
C LEU A 90 6.65 -13.18 14.03
N SER A 91 7.93 -13.38 13.75
CA SER A 91 8.97 -12.39 14.02
C SER A 91 8.90 -11.22 13.03
N ARG A 92 9.57 -10.12 13.38
CA ARG A 92 9.71 -8.97 12.46
C ARG A 92 10.40 -9.36 11.15
N ALA A 93 11.37 -10.25 11.18
CA ALA A 93 12.06 -10.79 10.00
C ALA A 93 11.06 -11.48 9.06
N GLU A 94 10.30 -12.43 9.60
CA GLU A 94 9.33 -13.24 8.84
C GLU A 94 8.20 -12.40 8.24
N VAL A 95 7.62 -11.48 9.02
CA VAL A 95 6.52 -10.63 8.51
C VAL A 95 7.04 -9.64 7.44
N SER A 96 8.29 -9.21 7.51
CA SER A 96 8.92 -8.38 6.49
C SER A 96 9.10 -9.12 5.16
N LEU A 97 9.53 -10.37 5.20
CA LEU A 97 9.63 -11.25 4.02
C LEU A 97 8.26 -11.46 3.38
N LEU A 98 7.25 -11.81 4.19
CA LEU A 98 5.88 -11.98 3.71
C LEU A 98 5.31 -10.71 3.07
N ALA A 99 5.59 -9.54 3.64
CA ALA A 99 5.14 -8.27 3.09
C ALA A 99 5.77 -7.98 1.72
N VAL A 100 7.07 -8.23 1.53
CA VAL A 100 7.74 -8.08 0.23
C VAL A 100 7.17 -9.04 -0.80
N LEU A 101 7.01 -10.32 -0.44
CA LEU A 101 6.42 -11.33 -1.33
C LEU A 101 4.98 -10.99 -1.72
N ALA A 102 4.19 -10.47 -0.78
CA ALA A 102 2.80 -10.06 -1.02
C ALA A 102 2.68 -8.81 -1.92
N LEU A 103 3.62 -7.87 -1.79
CA LEU A 103 3.60 -6.61 -2.54
C LEU A 103 4.23 -6.72 -3.93
N ARG A 104 5.19 -7.61 -4.12
CA ARG A 104 6.01 -7.68 -5.33
C ARG A 104 5.94 -9.02 -6.07
N GLY A 105 5.23 -10.01 -5.50
CA GLY A 105 5.20 -11.37 -6.03
C GLY A 105 6.45 -12.19 -5.70
N PRO A 106 6.68 -13.31 -6.39
CA PRO A 106 7.80 -14.22 -6.12
C PRO A 106 9.17 -13.57 -6.26
N GLN A 107 10.07 -13.83 -5.30
CA GLN A 107 11.40 -13.21 -5.19
C GLN A 107 12.48 -14.27 -4.93
N THR A 108 13.71 -13.99 -5.38
CA THR A 108 14.91 -14.73 -4.96
C THR A 108 15.34 -14.33 -3.55
N VAL A 109 16.20 -15.11 -2.92
CA VAL A 109 16.77 -14.81 -1.58
C VAL A 109 17.54 -13.48 -1.61
N GLY A 110 18.31 -13.22 -2.67
CA GLY A 110 19.06 -11.99 -2.84
C GLY A 110 18.16 -10.74 -2.97
N GLU A 111 17.08 -10.86 -3.76
CA GLU A 111 16.07 -9.80 -3.88
C GLU A 111 15.37 -9.53 -2.56
N LEU A 112 15.00 -10.57 -1.82
CA LEU A 112 14.35 -10.44 -0.52
C LEU A 112 15.25 -9.70 0.47
N ARG A 113 16.53 -10.06 0.57
CA ARG A 113 17.47 -9.37 1.44
C ARG A 113 17.52 -7.88 1.16
N THR A 114 17.70 -7.49 -0.10
CA THR A 114 17.78 -6.08 -0.51
C THR A 114 16.47 -5.33 -0.27
N ARG A 115 15.33 -5.95 -0.59
CA ARG A 115 14.01 -5.30 -0.54
C ARG A 115 13.40 -5.21 0.86
N THR A 116 13.91 -6.00 1.82
CA THR A 116 13.50 -5.94 3.24
C THR A 116 14.33 -4.97 4.06
N GLU A 117 15.48 -4.49 3.62
CA GLU A 117 16.45 -3.69 4.35
C GLU A 117 15.82 -2.58 5.21
N ARG A 118 14.86 -1.85 4.65
CA ARG A 118 14.14 -0.77 5.39
C ARG A 118 13.14 -1.26 6.43
N MET A 119 12.77 -2.53 6.41
CA MET A 119 11.82 -3.15 7.36
C MET A 119 12.55 -4.02 8.38
N HIS A 120 13.47 -4.86 7.90
CA HIS A 120 14.37 -5.70 8.67
C HIS A 120 15.65 -5.90 7.87
N ASP A 121 16.79 -5.55 8.46
CA ASP A 121 18.11 -5.70 7.84
C ASP A 121 18.69 -7.07 8.19
N PHE A 122 18.71 -7.98 7.21
CA PHE A 122 19.29 -9.30 7.35
C PHE A 122 20.81 -9.24 7.19
N ALA A 123 21.55 -9.77 8.14
CA ALA A 123 23.01 -9.75 8.12
C ALA A 123 23.60 -10.60 6.96
N SER A 124 22.91 -11.67 6.56
CA SER A 124 23.38 -12.58 5.51
C SER A 124 22.25 -13.17 4.68
N LEU A 125 22.57 -13.78 3.52
CA LEU A 125 21.62 -14.56 2.75
C LEU A 125 21.14 -15.80 3.51
N SER A 126 22.02 -16.41 4.33
CA SER A 126 21.68 -17.58 5.15
C SER A 126 20.58 -17.26 6.16
N GLU A 127 20.60 -16.07 6.77
CA GLU A 127 19.55 -15.63 7.70
C GLU A 127 18.19 -15.48 6.98
N VAL A 128 18.18 -15.01 5.75
CA VAL A 128 16.95 -14.97 4.93
C VAL A 128 16.47 -16.39 4.62
N GLU A 129 17.37 -17.28 4.23
CA GLU A 129 17.03 -18.68 3.95
C GLU A 129 16.46 -19.38 5.17
N GLU A 130 17.10 -19.24 6.35
CA GLU A 130 16.61 -19.79 7.61
C GLU A 130 15.18 -19.29 7.96
N ALA A 131 14.93 -18.00 7.79
CA ALA A 131 13.61 -17.43 8.03
C ALA A 131 12.55 -17.96 7.04
N LEU A 132 12.92 -18.13 5.76
CA LEU A 132 12.03 -18.71 4.73
C LEU A 132 11.78 -20.20 4.99
N GLU A 133 12.78 -20.96 5.40
CA GLU A 133 12.64 -22.35 5.78
C GLU A 133 11.73 -22.50 7.01
N GLY A 134 11.89 -21.63 8.00
CA GLY A 134 10.98 -21.56 9.16
C GLY A 134 9.54 -21.31 8.75
N LEU A 135 9.29 -20.37 7.84
CA LEU A 135 7.95 -20.08 7.31
C LEU A 135 7.37 -21.25 6.48
N ALA A 136 8.21 -22.00 5.77
CA ALA A 136 7.81 -23.15 4.96
C ALA A 136 7.55 -24.41 5.79
N ALA A 137 8.25 -24.56 6.93
CA ALA A 137 8.17 -25.74 7.79
C ALA A 137 7.01 -25.70 8.82
N ARG A 138 6.18 -24.65 8.81
CA ARG A 138 5.01 -24.54 9.70
C ARG A 138 3.95 -25.59 9.36
N ASP A 139 3.10 -25.94 10.32
CA ASP A 139 1.94 -26.83 10.10
C ASP A 139 1.04 -26.31 8.96
N GLU A 140 0.84 -25.00 8.90
CA GLU A 140 0.29 -24.29 7.75
C GLU A 140 1.43 -23.44 7.12
N PRO A 141 2.06 -23.91 6.03
CA PRO A 141 3.14 -23.20 5.38
C PRO A 141 2.69 -21.82 4.87
N LEU A 142 3.51 -20.79 5.13
CA LEU A 142 3.21 -19.42 4.72
C LEU A 142 4.00 -18.97 3.48
N VAL A 143 5.02 -19.74 3.10
CA VAL A 143 5.79 -19.55 1.86
C VAL A 143 6.03 -20.90 1.18
N ALA A 144 6.22 -20.86 -0.14
CA ALA A 144 6.67 -21.98 -0.93
C ALA A 144 7.90 -21.59 -1.76
N ARG A 145 8.83 -22.54 -1.87
CA ARG A 145 9.93 -22.45 -2.84
C ARG A 145 9.43 -22.93 -4.18
N LEU A 146 9.47 -22.05 -5.20
CA LEU A 146 9.06 -22.39 -6.56
C LEU A 146 10.18 -23.11 -7.30
N GLU A 147 9.80 -23.98 -8.24
CA GLU A 147 10.74 -24.62 -9.14
C GLU A 147 11.41 -23.58 -10.05
N ARG A 148 12.70 -23.82 -10.35
CA ARG A 148 13.41 -22.94 -11.27
C ARG A 148 12.89 -23.11 -12.69
N GLN A 149 12.43 -22.02 -13.28
CA GLN A 149 12.05 -22.04 -14.69
C GLN A 149 13.28 -22.02 -15.60
N PRO A 150 13.16 -22.52 -16.84
CA PRO A 150 14.24 -22.44 -17.82
C PRO A 150 14.74 -21.00 -17.99
N GLY A 151 16.05 -20.79 -17.82
CA GLY A 151 16.69 -19.47 -17.88
C GLY A 151 16.85 -18.74 -16.53
N GLN A 152 16.24 -19.22 -15.46
CA GLN A 152 16.44 -18.67 -14.12
C GLN A 152 17.65 -19.28 -13.43
N LYS A 153 18.53 -18.44 -12.84
CA LYS A 153 19.73 -18.89 -12.11
C LYS A 153 19.41 -19.39 -10.71
N GLU A 154 18.42 -18.80 -10.06
CA GLU A 154 18.06 -19.05 -8.66
C GLU A 154 16.58 -19.43 -8.52
N ALA A 155 16.25 -20.18 -7.46
CA ALA A 155 14.88 -20.46 -7.07
C ALA A 155 14.24 -19.21 -6.48
N ARG A 156 12.95 -19.05 -6.67
CA ARG A 156 12.16 -17.96 -6.08
C ARG A 156 11.27 -18.52 -4.97
N TYR A 157 10.91 -17.68 -4.03
CA TYR A 157 9.94 -17.95 -3.00
C TYR A 157 8.69 -17.15 -3.25
N ALA A 158 7.54 -17.73 -2.94
CA ALA A 158 6.22 -17.09 -3.01
C ALA A 158 5.50 -17.21 -1.67
N GLN A 159 4.64 -16.25 -1.34
CA GLN A 159 3.78 -16.32 -0.17
C GLN A 159 2.57 -17.24 -0.46
N LEU A 160 2.05 -17.90 0.57
CA LEU A 160 0.88 -18.78 0.51
C LEU A 160 -0.33 -18.21 1.26
N LEU A 161 -0.26 -16.99 1.77
CA LEU A 161 -1.37 -16.35 2.48
C LEU A 161 -2.63 -16.17 1.60
N ALA A 162 -2.46 -16.06 0.28
CA ALA A 162 -3.55 -15.98 -0.69
C ALA A 162 -3.88 -17.35 -1.35
N GLY A 163 -3.39 -18.44 -0.78
CA GLY A 163 -3.51 -19.78 -1.33
C GLY A 163 -2.32 -20.23 -2.16
N PRO A 164 -2.40 -21.42 -2.78
CA PRO A 164 -1.34 -21.95 -3.63
C PRO A 164 -1.05 -21.01 -4.79
N VAL A 165 0.23 -20.90 -5.15
CA VAL A 165 0.65 -20.12 -6.32
C VAL A 165 0.55 -21.02 -7.54
N ASP A 166 -0.23 -20.63 -8.54
CA ASP A 166 -0.18 -21.27 -9.86
C ASP A 166 1.19 -20.98 -10.49
N ASP A 167 2.00 -22.01 -10.61
CA ASP A 167 3.36 -21.96 -11.19
C ASP A 167 3.37 -21.51 -12.67
N ALA A 168 2.19 -21.41 -13.28
CA ALA A 168 1.98 -21.09 -14.71
C ALA A 168 1.94 -19.58 -15.02
N ALA A 169 1.90 -18.68 -14.02
CA ALA A 169 1.96 -17.25 -14.30
C ALA A 169 3.43 -16.84 -14.43
N PRO A 170 3.95 -16.52 -15.63
CA PRO A 170 5.26 -15.91 -15.75
C PRO A 170 5.20 -14.59 -15.00
N ALA A 171 5.93 -14.49 -13.88
CA ALA A 171 6.28 -13.18 -13.36
C ALA A 171 7.01 -12.49 -14.53
N GLU A 172 6.33 -11.57 -15.21
CA GLU A 172 7.02 -10.70 -16.16
C GLU A 172 8.16 -10.08 -15.40
N ASP A 173 9.36 -10.50 -15.74
CA ASP A 173 10.61 -9.98 -15.19
C ASP A 173 10.79 -8.55 -15.75
N ARG A 174 9.92 -7.66 -15.28
CA ARG A 174 10.11 -6.23 -15.44
C ARG A 174 11.13 -5.83 -14.39
N PRO A 175 12.38 -5.55 -14.83
CA PRO A 175 13.39 -5.04 -13.91
C PRO A 175 12.78 -3.84 -13.19
N ASP A 176 12.86 -3.88 -11.87
CA ASP A 176 12.29 -2.84 -11.00
C ASP A 176 12.77 -1.47 -11.51
N ARG A 177 11.84 -0.68 -12.00
CA ARG A 177 12.13 0.66 -12.53
C ARG A 177 12.81 1.56 -11.50
N ALA A 178 12.76 1.14 -10.22
CA ALA A 178 13.45 1.83 -9.13
C ALA A 178 14.98 1.60 -9.15
N GLU A 179 15.47 0.40 -9.50
CA GLU A 179 16.93 0.15 -9.58
C GLU A 179 17.56 0.82 -10.79
N ARG A 180 16.81 1.07 -11.88
CA ARG A 180 17.24 1.89 -13.01
C ARG A 180 17.07 3.40 -12.78
N ALA A 181 16.29 3.82 -11.80
CA ALA A 181 16.12 5.23 -11.51
C ALA A 181 17.31 5.86 -10.78
N GLU A 182 18.22 5.07 -10.20
CA GLU A 182 19.48 5.61 -9.65
C GLU A 182 20.52 5.93 -10.72
N SER A 183 20.38 5.38 -11.93
CA SER A 183 21.31 5.67 -13.04
C SER A 183 20.71 6.51 -14.17
N TRP A 184 19.38 6.73 -14.17
CA TRP A 184 18.69 7.64 -15.08
C TRP A 184 17.85 8.61 -14.28
N VAL A 185 18.39 9.80 -14.09
CA VAL A 185 17.61 10.97 -13.68
C VAL A 185 16.75 11.33 -14.91
N PRO A 186 15.44 11.00 -14.96
CA PRO A 186 14.58 11.68 -15.89
C PRO A 186 14.67 13.15 -15.46
N ALA A 187 14.90 14.03 -16.39
CA ALA A 187 14.81 15.46 -16.10
C ALA A 187 13.48 15.65 -15.38
N SER A 188 13.52 15.89 -14.07
CA SER A 188 12.34 16.27 -13.31
C SER A 188 11.73 17.41 -14.09
N PRO A 189 10.41 17.43 -14.37
CA PRO A 189 9.80 18.57 -15.00
C PRO A 189 10.30 19.80 -14.26
N SER A 190 10.81 20.74 -15.01
CA SER A 190 11.47 21.91 -14.44
C SER A 190 10.53 22.56 -13.43
N ARG A 191 11.07 23.24 -12.43
CA ARG A 191 10.23 23.92 -11.42
C ARG A 191 9.09 24.74 -12.06
N PRO A 192 9.31 25.41 -13.22
CA PRO A 192 8.23 26.08 -13.97
C PRO A 192 7.18 25.10 -14.52
N ASP A 193 7.56 23.91 -15.02
CA ASP A 193 6.57 22.97 -15.56
C ASP A 193 5.66 22.37 -14.47
N ARG A 194 6.18 22.18 -13.26
CA ARG A 194 5.38 21.77 -12.10
C ARG A 194 4.46 22.89 -11.62
N VAL A 195 4.92 24.11 -11.66
CA VAL A 195 4.10 25.29 -11.31
C VAL A 195 2.97 25.43 -12.33
N ALA A 196 3.26 25.39 -13.63
CA ALA A 196 2.25 25.46 -14.68
C ALA A 196 1.20 24.33 -14.58
N ALA A 197 1.60 23.10 -14.27
CA ALA A 197 0.68 21.99 -14.07
C ALA A 197 -0.20 22.16 -12.81
N LEU A 198 0.34 22.75 -11.75
CA LEU A 198 -0.42 23.08 -10.55
C LEU A 198 -1.39 24.25 -10.80
N GLU A 199 -0.96 25.27 -11.53
CA GLU A 199 -1.82 26.40 -11.92
C GLU A 199 -3.00 25.92 -12.76
N GLN A 200 -2.79 25.07 -13.77
CA GLN A 200 -3.88 24.45 -14.54
C GLN A 200 -4.83 23.63 -13.68
N ARG A 201 -4.30 22.91 -12.68
CA ARG A 201 -5.14 22.12 -11.77
C ARG A 201 -5.97 23.00 -10.84
N VAL A 202 -5.39 24.10 -10.36
CA VAL A 202 -6.12 25.11 -9.57
C VAL A 202 -7.24 25.73 -10.40
N GLU A 203 -6.96 26.16 -11.63
CA GLU A 203 -7.94 26.74 -12.52
C GLU A 203 -9.10 25.77 -12.84
N SER A 204 -8.79 24.47 -13.06
CA SER A 204 -9.82 23.44 -13.23
C SER A 204 -10.69 23.27 -11.99
N LEU A 205 -10.09 23.26 -10.79
CA LEU A 205 -10.82 23.11 -9.53
C LEU A 205 -11.67 24.35 -9.22
N GLU A 206 -11.20 25.54 -9.54
CA GLU A 206 -11.96 26.78 -9.40
C GLU A 206 -13.19 26.80 -10.33
N ALA A 207 -13.05 26.31 -11.57
CA ALA A 207 -14.17 26.17 -12.49
C ALA A 207 -15.21 25.16 -12.00
N GLU A 208 -14.78 23.98 -11.53
CA GLU A 208 -15.67 22.97 -10.95
C GLU A 208 -16.41 23.52 -9.71
N LEU A 209 -15.72 24.26 -8.87
CA LEU A 209 -16.27 24.88 -7.67
C LEU A 209 -17.27 25.99 -7.99
N ALA A 210 -17.06 26.74 -9.09
CA ALA A 210 -18.01 27.73 -9.58
C ALA A 210 -19.32 27.09 -10.07
N ILE A 211 -19.22 25.95 -10.80
CA ILE A 211 -20.39 25.18 -11.25
C ILE A 211 -21.17 24.65 -10.04
N LEU A 212 -20.51 24.00 -9.11
CA LEU A 212 -21.14 23.47 -7.91
C LEU A 212 -21.82 24.55 -7.06
N ARG A 213 -21.24 25.74 -6.98
CA ARG A 213 -21.85 26.87 -6.27
C ARG A 213 -23.10 27.38 -6.98
N ALA A 214 -23.10 27.40 -8.30
CA ALA A 214 -24.27 27.81 -9.09
C ALA A 214 -25.41 26.79 -8.91
N GLU A 215 -25.13 25.48 -9.05
CA GLU A 215 -26.11 24.42 -8.82
C GLU A 215 -26.66 24.43 -7.38
N HIS A 216 -25.81 24.65 -6.39
CA HIS A 216 -26.23 24.75 -5.00
C HIS A 216 -27.12 26.00 -4.76
N GLN A 217 -26.83 27.09 -5.42
CA GLN A 217 -27.63 28.31 -5.32
C GLN A 217 -29.00 28.10 -5.98
N GLU A 218 -29.06 27.45 -7.12
CA GLU A 218 -30.30 27.11 -7.84
C GLU A 218 -31.19 26.19 -6.99
N LEU A 219 -30.61 25.14 -6.41
CA LEU A 219 -31.30 24.24 -5.48
C LEU A 219 -31.84 24.97 -4.23
N ARG A 220 -31.09 25.95 -3.69
CA ARG A 220 -31.55 26.74 -2.54
C ARG A 220 -32.72 27.63 -2.90
N GLU A 221 -32.73 28.19 -4.12
CA GLU A 221 -33.83 29.01 -4.63
C GLU A 221 -35.09 28.16 -4.87
N GLU A 222 -34.93 26.97 -5.46
CA GLU A 222 -36.03 26.01 -5.66
C GLU A 222 -36.64 25.53 -4.34
N LEU A 223 -35.82 25.36 -3.29
CA LEU A 223 -36.28 24.94 -1.96
C LEU A 223 -36.80 26.09 -1.09
N GLY A 224 -36.86 27.32 -1.62
CA GLY A 224 -37.34 28.50 -0.89
C GLY A 224 -36.41 28.93 0.27
N LEU A 225 -35.15 28.45 0.28
CA LEU A 225 -34.14 28.77 1.28
C LEU A 225 -33.30 30.00 0.95
N GLY A 226 -33.80 30.86 0.07
CA GLY A 226 -33.16 32.10 -0.39
C GLY A 226 -33.25 33.21 0.65
N GLY A 227 -32.55 33.12 1.75
CA GLY A 227 -32.45 34.14 2.77
C GLY A 227 -31.04 34.26 3.35
N ALA A 228 -30.39 35.40 3.07
CA ALA A 228 -29.12 35.91 3.58
C ALA A 228 -27.84 35.13 3.19
N SER A 229 -27.13 35.70 2.20
CA SER A 229 -25.70 35.43 1.95
C SER A 229 -24.88 35.84 3.19
N PRO A 230 -24.00 34.98 3.73
CA PRO A 230 -23.03 35.45 4.71
C PRO A 230 -22.00 36.35 3.99
N ALA A 231 -21.79 37.53 4.54
CA ALA A 231 -20.79 38.50 4.06
C ALA A 231 -19.37 37.85 4.07
N PRO A 232 -18.49 38.21 3.15
CA PRO A 232 -17.12 37.74 3.17
C PRO A 232 -16.41 38.23 4.43
N ALA A 233 -15.81 37.30 5.18
CA ALA A 233 -14.93 37.62 6.29
C ALA A 233 -13.71 38.39 5.71
N THR A 234 -13.62 39.67 5.97
CA THR A 234 -12.40 40.46 5.81
C THR A 234 -11.39 39.95 6.83
N LEU A 235 -10.32 39.34 6.36
CA LEU A 235 -9.09 39.18 7.13
C LEU A 235 -8.42 40.56 7.16
N GLU A 236 -8.55 41.25 8.27
CA GLU A 236 -7.68 42.37 8.61
C GLU A 236 -6.35 41.82 9.14
N GLU A 237 -5.26 42.42 8.74
CA GLU A 237 -3.83 42.38 9.03
C GLU A 237 -3.31 41.59 10.23
#